data_133afbf408274289b49975f2da858016
#
_entry.id   133afbf408274289b49975f2da858016
#
_cell.length_a   1.000
_cell.length_b   1.000
_cell.length_c   1.000
_cell.angle_alpha   90.00
_cell.angle_beta   90.00
_cell.angle_gamma   90.00
#
_symmetry.space_group_name_H-M   'P 1'
#
loop_
_entity.id
_entity.type
_entity.pdbx_description
1 polymer ?
#
loop_
_entity_poly.entity_id
_entity_poly.type
_entity_poly.pdbx_seq_one_letter_code
_entity_poly.pdbx_strand_id
1 'polypeptide(L)'
;MSDRDPMNTGHADAVVLLHGLGGKDWNLRYLGRRFDRSGLAVRYHHYPSRTGNLEEIARGLAETVTRTEGRKVHLLGHSLGGIVIAKMLETTPPANVGRVAFLGCPIGGSQAITALSGNRFGRRLFGPVAREGIVERTPRAPLDRDLLVVAGTFPMGIGLLTGLPRPHDGWVQVSETRVEGARLVTSRAWHFGLLFSRNVADLLCAFFSGEI
;
A
#
# COMPACT_ATOMS: atom_id res chain seq x y z
N MET A 1 -21.26 -15.17 -31.40
CA MET A 1 -19.98 -14.73 -31.99
C MET A 1 -19.92 -13.24 -31.69
N SER A 2 -19.17 -12.85 -30.66
CA SER A 2 -19.03 -11.45 -30.27
C SER A 2 -17.82 -10.87 -31.02
N ASP A 3 -18.10 -9.94 -31.92
CA ASP A 3 -17.06 -9.16 -32.62
C ASP A 3 -16.20 -8.41 -31.58
N ARG A 4 -14.99 -8.89 -31.36
CA ARG A 4 -13.96 -8.08 -30.73
C ARG A 4 -13.42 -7.14 -31.81
N ASP A 5 -13.65 -5.86 -31.62
CA ASP A 5 -13.08 -4.80 -32.44
C ASP A 5 -11.55 -4.95 -32.51
N PRO A 6 -10.94 -5.22 -33.68
CA PRO A 6 -9.49 -5.44 -33.79
C PRO A 6 -8.65 -4.16 -33.66
N MET A 7 -9.28 -2.98 -33.45
CA MET A 7 -8.58 -1.69 -33.36
C MET A 7 -8.34 -1.23 -31.93
N ASN A 8 -8.74 -2.01 -30.88
CA ASN A 8 -8.40 -1.68 -29.51
C ASN A 8 -7.06 -2.32 -29.10
N THR A 9 -5.96 -1.81 -29.63
CA THR A 9 -4.58 -2.07 -29.12
C THR A 9 -4.32 -1.32 -27.80
N GLY A 10 -5.36 -0.97 -27.05
CA GLY A 10 -5.26 -0.34 -25.76
C GLY A 10 -4.60 -1.29 -24.77
N HIS A 11 -3.35 -0.98 -24.39
CA HIS A 11 -2.67 -1.66 -23.29
C HIS A 11 -3.61 -1.73 -22.08
N ALA A 12 -3.78 -2.92 -21.51
CA ALA A 12 -4.53 -3.10 -20.26
C ALA A 12 -3.93 -2.19 -19.17
N ASP A 13 -4.75 -1.79 -18.21
CA ASP A 13 -4.23 -1.07 -17.06
C ASP A 13 -3.26 -1.99 -16.29
N ALA A 14 -2.26 -1.39 -15.63
CA ALA A 14 -1.28 -2.11 -14.83
C ALA A 14 -1.47 -1.79 -13.34
N VAL A 15 -0.95 -2.65 -12.47
CA VAL A 15 -0.86 -2.39 -11.04
C VAL A 15 0.54 -2.68 -10.52
N VAL A 16 1.13 -1.71 -9.82
CA VAL A 16 2.41 -1.85 -9.11
C VAL A 16 2.13 -2.10 -7.64
N LEU A 17 2.68 -3.19 -7.11
CA LEU A 17 2.49 -3.64 -5.74
C LEU A 17 3.75 -3.41 -4.91
N LEU A 18 3.59 -2.84 -3.70
CA LEU A 18 4.65 -2.57 -2.74
C LEU A 18 4.39 -3.31 -1.43
N HIS A 19 5.39 -4.07 -0.97
CA HIS A 19 5.36 -4.77 0.31
C HIS A 19 5.60 -3.84 1.51
N GLY A 20 5.29 -4.32 2.71
CA GLY A 20 5.59 -3.62 3.96
C GLY A 20 7.02 -3.85 4.47
N LEU A 21 7.28 -3.39 5.68
CA LEU A 21 8.57 -3.52 6.36
C LEU A 21 9.04 -4.98 6.43
N GLY A 22 10.26 -5.25 5.98
CA GLY A 22 10.86 -6.58 5.95
C GLY A 22 10.14 -7.58 5.02
N GLY A 23 9.12 -7.14 4.30
CA GLY A 23 8.40 -7.95 3.33
C GLY A 23 9.21 -8.20 2.07
N LYS A 24 8.66 -9.03 1.22
CA LYS A 24 9.18 -9.35 -0.12
C LYS A 24 7.98 -9.56 -1.07
N ASP A 25 8.24 -9.59 -2.36
CA ASP A 25 7.22 -9.73 -3.41
C ASP A 25 6.33 -10.96 -3.23
N TRP A 26 6.86 -12.06 -2.69
CA TRP A 26 6.09 -13.28 -2.45
C TRP A 26 4.91 -13.08 -1.49
N ASN A 27 4.98 -12.11 -0.57
CA ASN A 27 3.86 -11.78 0.32
C ASN A 27 2.64 -11.24 -0.44
N LEU A 28 2.87 -10.62 -1.61
CA LEU A 28 1.86 -9.99 -2.44
C LEU A 28 1.34 -10.90 -3.57
N ARG A 29 1.93 -12.10 -3.73
CA ARG A 29 1.59 -13.00 -4.85
C ARG A 29 0.13 -13.42 -4.89
N TYR A 30 -0.52 -13.55 -3.74
CA TYR A 30 -1.94 -13.88 -3.72
C TYR A 30 -2.75 -12.75 -4.39
N LEU A 31 -2.54 -11.51 -3.97
CA LEU A 31 -3.21 -10.34 -4.58
C LEU A 31 -2.81 -10.19 -6.05
N GLY A 32 -1.52 -10.32 -6.37
CA GLY A 32 -1.06 -10.23 -7.75
C GLY A 32 -1.74 -11.23 -8.68
N ARG A 33 -1.91 -12.50 -8.26
CA ARG A 33 -2.66 -13.50 -9.04
C ARG A 33 -4.14 -13.15 -9.20
N ARG A 34 -4.74 -12.45 -8.23
CA ARG A 34 -6.13 -11.98 -8.32
C ARG A 34 -6.25 -10.86 -9.36
N PHE A 35 -5.32 -9.91 -9.35
CA PHE A 35 -5.27 -8.81 -10.32
C PHE A 35 -4.98 -9.30 -11.74
N ASP A 36 -4.03 -10.19 -11.91
CA ASP A 36 -3.71 -10.80 -13.21
C ASP A 36 -4.95 -11.48 -13.82
N ARG A 37 -5.70 -12.25 -13.01
CA ARG A 37 -6.96 -12.87 -13.44
C ARG A 37 -8.08 -11.88 -13.75
N SER A 38 -8.02 -10.67 -13.21
CA SER A 38 -8.96 -9.58 -13.52
C SER A 38 -8.51 -8.73 -14.72
N GLY A 39 -7.42 -9.12 -15.40
CA GLY A 39 -6.95 -8.46 -16.63
C GLY A 39 -5.97 -7.30 -16.40
N LEU A 40 -5.48 -7.10 -15.17
CA LEU A 40 -4.46 -6.10 -14.87
C LEU A 40 -3.05 -6.69 -15.09
N ALA A 41 -2.16 -5.95 -15.75
CA ALA A 41 -0.74 -6.28 -15.79
C ALA A 41 -0.12 -6.04 -14.41
N VAL A 42 0.51 -7.07 -13.82
CA VAL A 42 1.00 -7.00 -12.44
C VAL A 42 2.51 -6.78 -12.41
N ARG A 43 2.96 -5.78 -11.66
CA ARG A 43 4.37 -5.52 -11.38
C ARG A 43 4.62 -5.40 -9.88
N TYR A 44 5.73 -5.97 -9.41
CA TYR A 44 6.18 -5.83 -8.03
C TYR A 44 7.34 -4.85 -7.98
N HIS A 45 7.27 -3.89 -7.07
CA HIS A 45 8.39 -2.98 -6.80
C HIS A 45 9.11 -3.43 -5.54
N HIS A 46 10.29 -4.02 -5.72
CA HIS A 46 11.16 -4.42 -4.61
C HIS A 46 12.01 -3.25 -4.14
N TYR A 47 12.14 -3.08 -2.82
CA TYR A 47 12.95 -2.02 -2.23
C TYR A 47 13.53 -2.44 -0.86
N PRO A 48 14.68 -1.84 -0.43
CA PRO A 48 15.33 -2.16 0.83
C PRO A 48 14.60 -1.49 2.02
N SER A 49 13.45 -2.04 2.42
CA SER A 49 12.53 -1.45 3.40
C SER A 49 13.11 -1.20 4.80
N ARG A 50 14.25 -1.82 5.15
CA ARG A 50 14.93 -1.67 6.45
C ARG A 50 16.16 -0.78 6.42
N THR A 51 16.84 -0.66 5.30
CA THR A 51 18.17 -0.05 5.20
C THR A 51 18.26 1.10 4.20
N GLY A 52 17.20 1.31 3.41
CA GLY A 52 17.16 2.36 2.39
C GLY A 52 16.89 3.75 2.96
N ASN A 53 16.87 4.71 2.06
CA ASN A 53 16.41 6.08 2.27
C ASN A 53 15.03 6.25 1.63
N LEU A 54 14.07 6.84 2.32
CA LEU A 54 12.68 6.94 1.86
C LEU A 54 12.56 7.75 0.56
N GLU A 55 13.32 8.83 0.43
CA GLU A 55 13.34 9.70 -0.75
C GLU A 55 13.86 8.95 -1.99
N GLU A 56 14.97 8.22 -1.84
CA GLU A 56 15.56 7.41 -2.93
C GLU A 56 14.64 6.28 -3.36
N ILE A 57 14.00 5.61 -2.40
CA ILE A 57 13.02 4.55 -2.66
C ILE A 57 11.81 5.11 -3.41
N ALA A 58 11.30 6.27 -2.99
CA ALA A 58 10.18 6.94 -3.65
C ALA A 58 10.52 7.34 -5.10
N ARG A 59 11.73 7.83 -5.34
CA ARG A 59 12.23 8.15 -6.69
C ARG A 59 12.36 6.90 -7.57
N GLY A 60 12.91 5.81 -7.03
CA GLY A 60 12.98 4.52 -7.73
C GLY A 60 11.59 3.94 -8.04
N LEU A 61 10.60 4.17 -7.17
CA LEU A 61 9.21 3.83 -7.47
C LEU A 61 8.67 4.68 -8.62
N ALA A 62 8.91 6.00 -8.63
CA ALA A 62 8.48 6.88 -9.72
C ALA A 62 9.03 6.42 -11.07
N GLU A 63 10.29 6.03 -11.14
CA GLU A 63 10.89 5.45 -12.34
C GLU A 63 10.22 4.12 -12.74
N THR A 64 9.95 3.25 -11.77
CA THR A 64 9.25 1.98 -12.02
C THR A 64 7.86 2.23 -12.61
N VAL A 65 7.09 3.15 -12.03
CA VAL A 65 5.75 3.51 -12.51
C VAL A 65 5.82 4.11 -13.91
N THR A 66 6.73 5.04 -14.15
CA THR A 66 6.90 5.69 -15.47
C THR A 66 7.24 4.68 -16.57
N ARG A 67 8.05 3.66 -16.26
CA ARG A 67 8.45 2.60 -17.21
C ARG A 67 7.46 1.44 -17.29
N THR A 68 6.43 1.44 -16.48
CA THR A 68 5.41 0.39 -16.53
C THR A 68 4.45 0.68 -17.68
N GLU A 69 4.38 -0.26 -18.61
CA GLU A 69 3.44 -0.20 -19.73
C GLU A 69 2.01 -0.37 -19.23
N GLY A 70 1.07 0.39 -19.79
CA GLY A 70 -0.33 0.38 -19.45
C GLY A 70 -0.98 1.74 -19.70
N ARG A 71 -2.28 1.75 -19.95
CA ARG A 71 -3.06 3.00 -20.10
C ARG A 71 -3.02 3.82 -18.80
N LYS A 72 -3.19 3.17 -17.67
CA LYS A 72 -3.00 3.69 -16.33
C LYS A 72 -2.22 2.69 -15.48
N VAL A 73 -1.44 3.20 -14.55
CA VAL A 73 -0.68 2.38 -13.58
C VAL A 73 -1.27 2.61 -12.20
N HIS A 74 -2.04 1.65 -11.72
CA HIS A 74 -2.59 1.65 -10.37
C HIS A 74 -1.50 1.30 -9.35
N LEU A 75 -1.68 1.71 -8.10
CA LEU A 75 -0.71 1.48 -7.04
C LEU A 75 -1.37 0.79 -5.85
N LEU A 76 -0.76 -0.26 -5.34
CA LEU A 76 -1.14 -0.90 -4.10
C LEU A 76 0.04 -0.92 -3.14
N GLY A 77 -0.08 -0.27 -1.99
CA GLY A 77 0.89 -0.32 -0.91
C GLY A 77 0.34 -1.05 0.32
N HIS A 78 1.08 -2.05 0.81
CA HIS A 78 0.80 -2.65 2.10
C HIS A 78 1.70 -2.03 3.17
N SER A 79 1.10 -1.57 4.28
CA SER A 79 1.85 -1.06 5.43
C SER A 79 2.85 0.05 5.01
N LEU A 80 4.14 -0.12 5.27
CA LEU A 80 5.20 0.82 4.83
C LEU A 80 5.18 1.09 3.32
N GLY A 81 4.73 0.13 2.50
CA GLY A 81 4.61 0.32 1.04
C GLY A 81 3.67 1.46 0.66
N GLY A 82 2.62 1.71 1.45
CA GLY A 82 1.74 2.87 1.25
C GLY A 82 2.42 4.20 1.58
N ILE A 83 3.30 4.22 2.58
CA ILE A 83 4.12 5.38 2.92
C ILE A 83 5.07 5.74 1.77
N VAL A 84 5.69 4.73 1.15
CA VAL A 84 6.55 4.93 -0.03
C VAL A 84 5.76 5.51 -1.20
N ILE A 85 4.56 4.99 -1.46
CA ILE A 85 3.65 5.52 -2.49
C ILE A 85 3.27 6.97 -2.17
N ALA A 86 2.86 7.27 -0.94
CA ALA A 86 2.49 8.63 -0.54
C ALA A 86 3.67 9.61 -0.71
N LYS A 87 4.90 9.19 -0.33
CA LYS A 87 6.11 9.98 -0.52
C LYS A 87 6.40 10.25 -2.00
N MET A 88 6.30 9.24 -2.85
CA MET A 88 6.45 9.41 -4.30
C MET A 88 5.44 10.40 -4.87
N LEU A 89 4.17 10.27 -4.48
CA LEU A 89 3.10 11.14 -4.96
C LEU A 89 3.22 12.57 -4.43
N GLU A 90 3.82 12.78 -3.25
CA GLU A 90 4.13 14.10 -2.69
C GLU A 90 5.28 14.79 -3.45
N THR A 91 6.30 14.05 -3.90
CA THR A 91 7.56 14.63 -4.39
C THR A 91 7.73 14.56 -5.91
N THR A 92 7.39 13.42 -6.51
CA THR A 92 7.65 13.14 -7.93
C THR A 92 6.53 12.30 -8.56
N PRO A 93 5.27 12.81 -8.60
CA PRO A 93 4.13 12.04 -9.09
C PRO A 93 4.22 11.76 -10.60
N PRO A 94 4.31 10.49 -11.05
CA PRO A 94 4.25 10.16 -12.47
C PRO A 94 2.87 10.48 -13.07
N ALA A 95 2.84 10.94 -14.32
CA ALA A 95 1.61 11.34 -15.00
C ALA A 95 0.65 10.17 -15.32
N ASN A 96 1.18 8.95 -15.43
CA ASN A 96 0.43 7.74 -15.75
C ASN A 96 -0.19 7.04 -14.54
N VAL A 97 -0.05 7.58 -13.32
CA VAL A 97 -0.65 7.01 -12.11
C VAL A 97 -2.18 7.05 -12.22
N GLY A 98 -2.79 5.90 -11.99
CA GLY A 98 -4.24 5.71 -11.89
C GLY A 98 -4.73 5.75 -10.44
N ARG A 99 -5.57 4.77 -10.06
CA ARG A 99 -6.10 4.61 -8.72
C ARG A 99 -5.05 4.13 -7.73
N VAL A 100 -5.22 4.51 -6.46
CA VAL A 100 -4.28 4.15 -5.40
C VAL A 100 -5.02 3.40 -4.28
N ALA A 101 -4.45 2.32 -3.77
CA ALA A 101 -4.98 1.60 -2.63
C ALA A 101 -3.94 1.45 -1.52
N PHE A 102 -4.32 1.78 -0.30
CA PHE A 102 -3.54 1.58 0.92
C PHE A 102 -4.13 0.46 1.75
N LEU A 103 -3.30 -0.52 2.08
CA LEU A 103 -3.70 -1.73 2.79
C LEU A 103 -2.98 -1.80 4.14
N GLY A 104 -3.68 -1.47 5.23
CA GLY A 104 -3.11 -1.40 6.58
C GLY A 104 -1.96 -0.39 6.70
N CYS A 105 -2.02 0.74 5.98
CA CYS A 105 -0.94 1.73 5.95
C CYS A 105 -1.12 2.77 7.06
N PRO A 106 -0.09 3.01 7.90
CA PRO A 106 -0.14 3.99 8.97
C PRO A 106 0.13 5.41 8.46
N ILE A 107 -0.74 5.91 7.57
CA ILE A 107 -0.56 7.21 6.91
C ILE A 107 -0.74 8.39 7.88
N GLY A 108 -1.40 8.19 8.98
CA GLY A 108 -1.52 9.13 10.10
C GLY A 108 -0.46 8.96 11.20
N GLY A 109 0.62 8.20 10.91
CA GLY A 109 1.60 7.78 11.91
C GLY A 109 1.24 6.44 12.55
N SER A 110 2.06 5.95 13.50
CA SER A 110 1.77 4.73 14.26
C SER A 110 2.24 4.85 15.71
N GLN A 111 1.31 4.82 16.64
CA GLN A 111 1.60 4.83 18.07
C GLN A 111 2.42 3.61 18.50
N ALA A 112 2.09 2.42 17.97
CA ALA A 112 2.80 1.19 18.28
C ALA A 112 4.27 1.24 17.80
N ILE A 113 4.50 1.70 16.56
CA ILE A 113 5.85 1.83 16.01
C ILE A 113 6.62 2.93 16.75
N THR A 114 6.01 4.07 17.04
CA THR A 114 6.61 5.19 17.78
C THR A 114 7.05 4.73 19.16
N ALA A 115 6.18 4.08 19.93
CA ALA A 115 6.49 3.56 21.26
C ALA A 115 7.66 2.58 21.24
N LEU A 116 7.69 1.67 20.28
CA LEU A 116 8.75 0.68 20.16
C LEU A 116 10.06 1.25 19.60
N SER A 117 10.01 2.30 18.77
CA SER A 117 11.18 2.94 18.16
C SER A 117 12.00 3.77 19.17
N GLY A 118 11.48 4.01 20.36
CA GLY A 118 12.14 4.80 21.40
C GLY A 118 13.45 4.20 21.94
N ASN A 119 13.70 2.91 21.74
CA ASN A 119 14.90 2.22 22.21
C ASN A 119 15.79 1.68 21.07
N ARG A 120 17.02 1.25 21.41
CA ARG A 120 18.00 0.76 20.41
C ARG A 120 17.51 -0.47 19.63
N PHE A 121 16.76 -1.35 20.29
CA PHE A 121 16.24 -2.57 19.68
C PHE A 121 15.14 -2.23 18.64
N GLY A 122 14.17 -1.40 18.99
CA GLY A 122 13.14 -0.96 18.07
C GLY A 122 13.68 -0.18 16.87
N ARG A 123 14.66 0.73 17.12
CA ARG A 123 15.35 1.42 16.01
C ARG A 123 16.01 0.47 15.01
N ARG A 124 16.64 -0.61 15.52
CA ARG A 124 17.23 -1.65 14.66
C ARG A 124 16.17 -2.49 13.94
N LEU A 125 15.03 -2.75 14.59
CA LEU A 125 13.94 -3.55 14.03
C LEU A 125 13.24 -2.85 12.88
N PHE A 126 12.89 -1.58 13.08
CA PHE A 126 12.11 -0.81 12.09
C PHE A 126 12.98 -0.18 10.99
N GLY A 127 14.23 0.15 11.29
CA GLY A 127 15.14 0.77 10.34
C GLY A 127 14.82 2.23 10.01
N PRO A 128 15.66 2.89 9.20
CA PRO A 128 15.53 4.31 8.88
C PRO A 128 14.26 4.64 8.08
N VAL A 129 13.88 3.83 7.09
CA VAL A 129 12.73 4.10 6.20
C VAL A 129 11.42 4.22 6.99
N ALA A 130 11.18 3.27 7.91
CA ALA A 130 9.96 3.31 8.74
C ALA A 130 9.99 4.44 9.77
N ARG A 131 11.16 4.77 10.32
CA ARG A 131 11.30 5.91 11.23
C ARG A 131 11.01 7.22 10.52
N GLU A 132 11.65 7.48 9.39
CA GLU A 132 11.46 8.69 8.61
C GLU A 132 9.99 8.85 8.20
N GLY A 133 9.40 7.81 7.57
CA GLY A 133 8.08 7.89 6.98
C GLY A 133 6.89 7.72 7.93
N ILE A 134 7.09 7.16 9.14
CA ILE A 134 5.99 6.88 10.08
C ILE A 134 6.12 7.68 11.37
N VAL A 135 7.35 7.86 11.87
CA VAL A 135 7.59 8.48 13.18
C VAL A 135 7.94 9.96 13.06
N GLU A 136 8.82 10.31 12.13
CA GLU A 136 9.35 11.67 12.01
C GLU A 136 8.45 12.58 11.17
N ARG A 137 8.09 12.13 9.98
CA ARG A 137 7.21 12.87 9.09
C ARG A 137 6.45 11.95 8.14
N THR A 138 5.19 11.73 8.40
CA THR A 138 4.33 10.99 7.48
C THR A 138 4.07 11.82 6.21
N PRO A 139 4.33 11.30 5.01
CA PRO A 139 4.02 11.97 3.76
C PRO A 139 2.51 12.22 3.63
N ARG A 140 2.15 13.31 2.97
CA ARG A 140 0.74 13.59 2.67
C ARG A 140 0.26 12.70 1.55
N ALA A 141 -0.85 12.00 1.77
CA ALA A 141 -1.51 11.29 0.69
C ALA A 141 -2.18 12.29 -0.26
N PRO A 142 -2.08 12.09 -1.59
CA PRO A 142 -2.69 12.99 -2.55
C PRO A 142 -4.21 12.87 -2.53
N LEU A 143 -4.89 14.02 -2.57
CA LEU A 143 -6.37 14.12 -2.59
C LEU A 143 -6.93 14.28 -4.01
N ASP A 144 -6.08 14.32 -5.03
CA ASP A 144 -6.42 14.61 -6.42
C ASP A 144 -6.78 13.37 -7.25
N ARG A 145 -6.89 12.20 -6.61
CA ARG A 145 -7.16 10.92 -7.28
C ARG A 145 -7.96 9.95 -6.42
N ASP A 146 -8.54 8.94 -7.08
CA ASP A 146 -9.29 7.88 -6.41
C ASP A 146 -8.37 7.12 -5.44
N LEU A 147 -8.63 7.23 -4.15
CA LEU A 147 -7.87 6.59 -3.08
C LEU A 147 -8.78 5.69 -2.24
N LEU A 148 -8.44 4.41 -2.18
CA LEU A 148 -9.07 3.42 -1.30
C LEU A 148 -8.13 3.07 -0.15
N VAL A 149 -8.63 3.17 1.07
CA VAL A 149 -7.94 2.71 2.28
C VAL A 149 -8.67 1.48 2.82
N VAL A 150 -7.94 0.39 3.02
CA VAL A 150 -8.46 -0.82 3.66
C VAL A 150 -7.73 -1.02 4.98
N ALA A 151 -8.47 -0.94 6.09
CA ALA A 151 -7.94 -1.11 7.44
C ALA A 151 -8.39 -2.45 8.05
N GLY A 152 -7.47 -3.16 8.69
CA GLY A 152 -7.77 -4.37 9.43
C GLY A 152 -8.30 -4.05 10.84
N THR A 153 -9.14 -4.96 11.38
CA THR A 153 -9.75 -4.78 12.71
C THR A 153 -9.52 -5.98 13.64
N PHE A 154 -8.84 -7.04 13.18
CA PHE A 154 -8.53 -8.20 14.02
C PHE A 154 -7.20 -8.01 14.75
N PRO A 155 -7.20 -7.86 16.08
CA PRO A 155 -6.04 -7.42 16.86
C PRO A 155 -5.06 -8.59 17.12
N MET A 156 -4.21 -8.92 16.16
CA MET A 156 -3.19 -9.94 16.28
C MET A 156 -1.80 -9.38 15.94
N GLY A 157 -0.94 -9.23 16.95
CA GLY A 157 0.40 -8.72 16.78
C GLY A 157 0.88 -7.84 17.93
N ILE A 158 1.86 -6.98 17.67
CA ILE A 158 2.51 -6.13 18.69
C ILE A 158 1.56 -5.14 19.38
N GLY A 159 0.46 -4.77 18.76
CA GLY A 159 -0.55 -3.90 19.34
C GLY A 159 -1.17 -4.43 20.63
N LEU A 160 -1.18 -5.76 20.82
CA LEU A 160 -1.59 -6.38 22.08
C LEU A 160 -0.60 -6.12 23.21
N LEU A 161 0.70 -6.02 22.89
CA LEU A 161 1.76 -5.77 23.85
C LEU A 161 1.93 -4.29 24.17
N THR A 162 1.59 -3.42 23.21
CA THR A 162 1.71 -1.97 23.37
C THR A 162 0.45 -1.29 23.89
N GLY A 163 -0.61 -2.05 24.16
CA GLY A 163 -1.90 -1.51 24.61
C GLY A 163 -2.59 -0.64 23.55
N LEU A 164 -2.39 -0.95 22.28
CA LEU A 164 -2.95 -0.18 21.16
C LEU A 164 -4.48 -0.11 21.25
N PRO A 165 -5.11 1.08 21.26
CA PRO A 165 -6.57 1.20 21.32
C PRO A 165 -7.27 0.55 20.13
N ARG A 166 -8.43 -0.06 20.38
CA ARG A 166 -9.24 -0.69 19.33
C ARG A 166 -10.10 0.35 18.58
N PRO A 167 -10.45 0.12 17.30
CA PRO A 167 -10.12 -1.05 16.48
C PRO A 167 -8.72 -0.93 15.84
N HIS A 168 -7.97 -2.04 15.80
CA HIS A 168 -6.66 -2.15 15.17
C HIS A 168 -6.42 -3.55 14.58
N ASP A 169 -5.49 -3.69 13.65
CA ASP A 169 -5.12 -4.94 12.99
C ASP A 169 -3.97 -5.71 13.67
N GLY A 170 -3.53 -5.24 14.83
CA GLY A 170 -2.39 -5.74 15.58
C GLY A 170 -1.11 -4.92 15.40
N TRP A 171 -1.03 -4.02 14.42
CA TRP A 171 0.10 -3.13 14.17
C TRP A 171 -0.32 -1.67 14.02
N VAL A 172 -1.47 -1.43 13.39
CA VAL A 172 -1.97 -0.11 13.01
C VAL A 172 -3.43 0.02 13.44
N GLN A 173 -3.79 1.14 14.05
CA GLN A 173 -5.17 1.48 14.35
C GLN A 173 -5.91 1.91 13.07
N VAL A 174 -7.22 1.69 13.05
CA VAL A 174 -8.07 2.21 11.96
C VAL A 174 -7.97 3.74 11.86
N SER A 175 -7.86 4.45 12.97
CA SER A 175 -7.68 5.92 13.00
C SER A 175 -6.36 6.36 12.34
N GLU A 176 -5.29 5.57 12.48
CA GLU A 176 -3.97 5.84 11.90
C GLU A 176 -3.91 5.59 10.38
N THR A 177 -4.89 4.87 9.83
CA THR A 177 -4.97 4.63 8.37
C THR A 177 -5.77 5.70 7.64
N ARG A 178 -6.47 6.59 8.34
CA ARG A 178 -7.40 7.56 7.74
C ARG A 178 -6.66 8.57 6.87
N VAL A 179 -7.21 8.78 5.68
CA VAL A 179 -6.85 9.87 4.77
C VAL A 179 -8.11 10.67 4.51
N GLU A 180 -8.06 11.97 4.71
CA GLU A 180 -9.19 12.86 4.42
C GLU A 180 -9.56 12.75 2.93
N GLY A 181 -10.86 12.68 2.63
CA GLY A 181 -11.36 12.53 1.26
C GLY A 181 -11.22 11.13 0.64
N ALA A 182 -10.49 10.20 1.28
CA ALA A 182 -10.38 8.83 0.78
C ALA A 182 -11.56 7.95 1.23
N ARG A 183 -11.89 6.96 0.41
CA ARG A 183 -12.82 5.89 0.81
C ARG A 183 -12.12 4.96 1.81
N LEU A 184 -12.65 4.86 3.02
CA LEU A 184 -12.17 3.93 4.05
C LEU A 184 -13.10 2.73 4.17
N VAL A 185 -12.54 1.53 4.05
CA VAL A 185 -13.23 0.25 4.28
C VAL A 185 -12.49 -0.54 5.37
N THR A 186 -13.23 -1.16 6.28
CA THR A 186 -12.63 -2.03 7.30
C THR A 186 -12.83 -3.50 6.95
N SER A 187 -11.86 -4.34 7.30
CA SER A 187 -11.90 -5.79 7.13
C SER A 187 -11.57 -6.48 8.45
N ARG A 188 -12.29 -7.56 8.78
CA ARG A 188 -12.00 -8.38 9.96
C ARG A 188 -10.76 -9.27 9.72
N ALA A 189 -9.65 -8.63 9.40
CA ALA A 189 -8.36 -9.25 9.17
C ALA A 189 -7.30 -8.62 10.07
N TRP A 190 -6.28 -9.42 10.43
CA TRP A 190 -5.07 -8.90 11.03
C TRP A 190 -4.14 -8.34 9.95
N HIS A 191 -3.10 -7.61 10.36
CA HIS A 191 -2.24 -6.83 9.48
C HIS A 191 -1.76 -7.57 8.21
N PHE A 192 -1.16 -8.75 8.38
CA PHE A 192 -0.74 -9.57 7.23
C PHE A 192 -1.90 -10.37 6.63
N GLY A 193 -2.97 -10.63 7.41
CA GLY A 193 -4.17 -11.31 6.93
C GLY A 193 -4.90 -10.53 5.83
N LEU A 194 -4.75 -9.20 5.80
CA LEU A 194 -5.24 -8.35 4.72
C LEU A 194 -4.74 -8.81 3.35
N LEU A 195 -3.49 -9.29 3.27
CA LEU A 195 -2.86 -9.74 2.02
C LEU A 195 -3.44 -11.04 1.45
N PHE A 196 -4.13 -11.81 2.29
CA PHE A 196 -4.66 -13.14 1.94
C PHE A 196 -6.19 -13.21 2.01
N SER A 197 -6.85 -12.10 2.37
CA SER A 197 -8.30 -12.01 2.47
C SER A 197 -8.94 -11.98 1.08
N ARG A 198 -9.84 -12.94 0.81
CA ARG A 198 -10.61 -12.99 -0.43
C ARG A 198 -11.46 -11.72 -0.61
N ASN A 199 -12.18 -11.31 0.43
CA ASN A 199 -13.05 -10.13 0.37
C ASN A 199 -12.25 -8.85 0.08
N VAL A 200 -11.03 -8.73 0.65
CA VAL A 200 -10.13 -7.61 0.35
C VAL A 200 -9.66 -7.67 -1.10
N ALA A 201 -9.29 -8.85 -1.60
CA ALA A 201 -8.87 -9.02 -3.00
C ALA A 201 -10.00 -8.67 -3.97
N ASP A 202 -11.24 -9.12 -3.70
CA ASP A 202 -12.42 -8.82 -4.53
C ASP A 202 -12.73 -7.31 -4.54
N LEU A 203 -12.68 -6.66 -3.37
CA LEU A 203 -12.84 -5.21 -3.23
C LEU A 203 -11.77 -4.44 -4.04
N LEU A 204 -10.51 -4.85 -3.96
CA LEU A 204 -9.41 -4.22 -4.69
C LEU A 204 -9.54 -4.41 -6.21
N CYS A 205 -9.96 -5.60 -6.66
CA CYS A 205 -10.23 -5.84 -8.09
C CYS A 205 -11.33 -4.90 -8.59
N ALA A 206 -12.47 -4.82 -7.90
CA ALA A 206 -13.58 -3.93 -8.25
C ALA A 206 -13.16 -2.45 -8.23
N PHE A 207 -12.32 -2.06 -7.27
CA PHE A 207 -11.80 -0.70 -7.21
C PHE A 207 -10.88 -0.38 -8.40
N PHE A 208 -9.96 -1.24 -8.75
CA PHE A 208 -9.04 -0.99 -9.87
C PHE A 208 -9.71 -1.12 -11.24
N SER A 209 -10.77 -1.92 -11.39
CA SER A 209 -11.57 -1.98 -12.63
C SER A 209 -12.50 -0.77 -12.82
N GLY A 210 -12.75 0.00 -11.76
CA GLY A 210 -13.64 1.14 -11.80
C GLY A 210 -15.12 0.81 -11.61
N GLU A 211 -15.43 -0.35 -11.06
CA GLU A 211 -16.78 -0.76 -10.72
C GLU A 211 -17.29 -0.04 -9.45
N ILE A 212 -16.36 0.44 -8.61
CA ILE A 212 -16.67 1.16 -7.36
C ILE A 212 -15.76 2.39 -7.20
#